data_40698b5c9ddd714cfa10cd9d5858db5a
#
_entry.id   40698b5c9ddd714cfa10cd9d5858db5a
#
_cell.length_a   1.000
_cell.length_b   1.000
_cell.length_c   1.000
_cell.angle_alpha   90.00
_cell.angle_beta   90.00
_cell.angle_gamma   90.00
#
_symmetry.space_group_name_H-M   'P 1'
#
loop_
_entity.id
_entity.type
_entity.pdbx_description
1 polymer ?
#
loop_
_entity_poly.entity_id
_entity_poly.type
_entity_poly.pdbx_seq_one_letter_code
_entity_poly.pdbx_strand_id
1 'polypeptide(L)'
;MGIAPDNTVFIILCFEGPDNYSMAGGLGDRINNLTNTLAEMGFTIHHIFIGDPGMDGIEFSKDGKLVLHRWCQWISESYRGGVYDGEQWKLDDYTKSAPLFVVQELAFPAISQGKLVVILGEEWQTAEAICCIHDLLHMYHLRDKAVMFWNANEIYGFEQIDWKCLSRAAKITAVSEYMKQIMLQMGIDPIVIPNGIPQALLDEVNKSDVSQVRETLGTKTIFSKVARWREDKGWKPAVHAIHNLNKLGEGSKLLAYAGIESDRQKIAHQVKSLGLVMKNIYLEGDPKEHYLRAAFEKDFTPYFEALSKSGTADIINLLFPMPLSFLRVLYRASDVVLANSGHDPFGLVGMEAMATGAVVFTSHKAAGHAEHMSNAVVLDNYTAEEIQFYTEHLRIHPEKREIIRASARQIAEQWTWQKVVKKLLCNLGYQARAQGIALPAEETIEASQQMSL
;
A
#
# COMPACT_ATOMS: atom_id res chain seq x y z
N MET A 1 17.99 23.75 7.17
CA MET A 1 17.51 22.39 7.38
C MET A 1 16.19 22.42 8.09
N GLY A 2 15.29 21.69 7.59
CA GLY A 2 14.09 21.40 8.30
C GLY A 2 14.29 20.22 9.26
N ILE A 3 13.57 19.19 9.02
CA ILE A 3 13.56 17.91 9.75
C ILE A 3 14.73 17.06 9.28
N ALA A 4 15.57 16.61 10.21
CA ALA A 4 16.77 15.80 9.94
C ALA A 4 16.91 14.65 10.95
N PRO A 5 17.63 13.57 10.59
CA PRO A 5 17.74 12.37 11.43
C PRO A 5 18.35 12.60 12.82
N ASP A 6 19.24 13.56 12.94
CA ASP A 6 19.94 13.90 14.19
C ASP A 6 19.08 14.72 15.15
N ASN A 7 18.10 15.47 14.62
CA ASN A 7 17.28 16.39 15.39
C ASN A 7 15.81 15.96 15.56
N THR A 8 15.39 14.82 15.01
CA THR A 8 13.97 14.44 14.97
C THR A 8 13.75 12.97 15.32
N VAL A 9 12.71 12.71 16.11
CA VAL A 9 12.20 11.37 16.43
C VAL A 9 10.77 11.25 15.93
N PHE A 10 10.46 10.14 15.25
CA PHE A 10 9.12 9.80 14.82
C PHE A 10 8.46 8.82 15.79
N ILE A 11 7.22 9.08 16.14
CA ILE A 11 6.35 8.18 16.91
C ILE A 11 5.12 7.94 16.05
N ILE A 12 4.92 6.70 15.63
CA ILE A 12 3.87 6.33 14.67
C ILE A 12 2.89 5.39 15.34
N LEU A 13 1.63 5.78 15.35
CA LEU A 13 0.51 5.02 15.88
C LEU A 13 -0.29 4.45 14.72
N CYS A 14 -0.46 3.13 14.72
CA CYS A 14 -1.28 2.42 13.76
C CYS A 14 -1.81 1.14 14.41
N PHE A 15 -2.98 0.66 13.97
CA PHE A 15 -3.47 -0.65 14.41
C PHE A 15 -2.70 -1.78 13.72
N GLU A 16 -2.44 -1.63 12.41
CA GLU A 16 -1.65 -2.60 11.65
C GLU A 16 -0.16 -2.37 11.85
N GLY A 17 0.62 -3.44 11.67
CA GLY A 17 2.07 -3.47 11.80
C GLY A 17 2.71 -4.54 10.91
N PRO A 18 4.04 -4.77 11.04
CA PRO A 18 4.78 -5.66 10.15
C PRO A 18 4.57 -7.14 10.44
N ASP A 19 4.01 -7.51 11.58
CA ASP A 19 3.79 -8.91 11.97
C ASP A 19 2.71 -9.55 11.07
N ASN A 20 2.81 -10.84 10.80
CA ASN A 20 1.76 -11.57 10.06
C ASN A 20 0.39 -11.48 10.73
N TYR A 21 0.35 -11.41 12.06
CA TYR A 21 -0.86 -11.21 12.86
C TYR A 21 -1.47 -9.81 12.62
N SER A 22 -0.63 -8.79 12.47
CA SER A 22 -1.00 -7.38 12.45
C SER A 22 -1.22 -6.83 11.04
N MET A 23 -0.72 -7.52 10.01
CA MET A 23 -0.83 -7.09 8.62
C MET A 23 -2.11 -7.64 7.99
N ALA A 24 -3.12 -6.79 7.80
CA ALA A 24 -4.40 -7.20 7.23
C ALA A 24 -4.64 -6.67 5.80
N GLY A 25 -3.85 -5.71 5.34
CA GLY A 25 -4.04 -5.13 4.00
C GLY A 25 -3.13 -3.98 3.64
N GLY A 26 -3.63 -3.09 2.81
CA GLY A 26 -2.84 -1.96 2.28
C GLY A 26 -2.36 -0.96 3.35
N LEU A 27 -3.02 -0.91 4.52
CA LEU A 27 -2.57 -0.09 5.63
C LEU A 27 -1.27 -0.64 6.23
N GLY A 28 -1.19 -1.94 6.47
CA GLY A 28 0.03 -2.60 6.95
C GLY A 28 1.20 -2.43 5.98
N ASP A 29 0.94 -2.61 4.67
CA ASP A 29 1.94 -2.35 3.64
C ASP A 29 2.41 -0.89 3.63
N ARG A 30 1.49 0.07 3.74
CA ARG A 30 1.81 1.49 3.82
C ARG A 30 2.72 1.78 5.01
N ILE A 31 2.32 1.36 6.20
CA ILE A 31 3.04 1.72 7.42
C ILE A 31 4.41 1.05 7.50
N ASN A 32 4.49 -0.20 7.05
CA ASN A 32 5.76 -0.93 6.97
C ASN A 32 6.75 -0.23 6.00
N ASN A 33 6.30 0.14 4.82
CA ASN A 33 7.15 0.85 3.87
C ASN A 33 7.52 2.26 4.35
N LEU A 34 6.60 3.01 4.97
CA LEU A 34 6.86 4.35 5.52
C LEU A 34 7.92 4.29 6.64
N THR A 35 7.75 3.39 7.62
CA THR A 35 8.67 3.25 8.75
C THR A 35 10.05 2.78 8.30
N ASN A 36 10.11 1.79 7.41
CA ASN A 36 11.38 1.33 6.84
C ASN A 36 12.09 2.43 6.05
N THR A 37 11.38 3.18 5.21
CA THR A 37 11.98 4.28 4.43
C THR A 37 12.53 5.39 5.33
N LEU A 38 11.79 5.79 6.36
CA LEU A 38 12.26 6.77 7.34
C LEU A 38 13.50 6.26 8.09
N ALA A 39 13.52 4.99 8.49
CA ALA A 39 14.66 4.37 9.17
C ALA A 39 15.89 4.29 8.24
N GLU A 40 15.72 3.93 6.97
CA GLU A 40 16.77 3.92 5.95
C GLU A 40 17.31 5.33 5.66
N MET A 41 16.50 6.37 5.83
CA MET A 41 16.95 7.77 5.79
C MET A 41 17.66 8.21 7.08
N GLY A 42 17.79 7.33 8.09
CA GLY A 42 18.52 7.53 9.32
C GLY A 42 17.70 8.05 10.51
N PHE A 43 16.41 8.29 10.36
CA PHE A 43 15.54 8.71 11.46
C PHE A 43 15.37 7.62 12.50
N THR A 44 15.16 8.02 13.77
CA THR A 44 14.72 7.12 14.84
C THR A 44 13.19 7.09 14.84
N ILE A 45 12.61 5.88 14.77
CA ILE A 45 11.18 5.63 14.69
C ILE A 45 10.74 4.70 15.81
N HIS A 46 9.68 5.07 16.51
CA HIS A 46 8.91 4.20 17.39
C HIS A 46 7.57 3.92 16.74
N HIS A 47 7.29 2.66 16.41
CA HIS A 47 6.03 2.23 15.83
C HIS A 47 5.23 1.45 16.86
N ILE A 48 4.07 1.96 17.26
CA ILE A 48 3.17 1.37 18.24
C ILE A 48 1.97 0.77 17.50
N PHE A 49 1.79 -0.55 17.59
CA PHE A 49 0.77 -1.28 16.83
C PHE A 49 0.24 -2.49 17.61
N ILE A 50 -0.87 -3.07 17.14
CA ILE A 50 -1.44 -4.28 17.77
C ILE A 50 -0.55 -5.48 17.45
N GLY A 51 0.13 -6.02 18.46
CA GLY A 51 1.17 -7.00 18.29
C GLY A 51 0.71 -8.44 18.23
N ASP A 52 1.54 -9.28 17.58
CA ASP A 52 1.45 -10.73 17.64
C ASP A 52 1.74 -11.20 19.08
N PRO A 53 0.84 -11.98 19.71
CA PRO A 53 1.05 -12.47 21.08
C PRO A 53 2.20 -13.46 21.23
N GLY A 54 2.67 -14.04 20.12
CA GLY A 54 3.79 -15.00 20.11
C GLY A 54 5.17 -14.36 19.90
N MET A 55 5.25 -13.02 19.80
CA MET A 55 6.50 -12.29 19.57
C MET A 55 6.87 -11.43 20.79
N ASP A 56 8.14 -11.00 20.84
CA ASP A 56 8.61 -10.08 21.89
C ASP A 56 7.85 -8.73 21.82
N GLY A 57 7.51 -8.17 22.99
CA GLY A 57 6.77 -6.91 23.06
C GLY A 57 7.50 -5.71 22.44
N ILE A 58 8.83 -5.74 22.46
CA ILE A 58 9.69 -4.71 21.85
C ILE A 58 10.74 -5.40 20.97
N GLU A 59 10.91 -4.87 19.76
CA GLU A 59 11.93 -5.34 18.83
C GLU A 59 12.68 -4.15 18.23
N PHE A 60 14.00 -4.28 18.12
CA PHE A 60 14.87 -3.30 17.47
C PHE A 60 15.30 -3.80 16.12
N SER A 61 15.08 -3.02 15.08
CA SER A 61 15.49 -3.32 13.72
C SER A 61 16.17 -2.13 13.04
N LYS A 62 16.70 -2.33 11.82
CA LYS A 62 17.44 -1.28 11.08
C LYS A 62 18.51 -0.60 11.94
N ASP A 63 19.40 -1.40 12.54
CA ASP A 63 20.47 -0.92 13.43
C ASP A 63 19.95 -0.05 14.59
N GLY A 64 18.79 -0.41 15.14
CA GLY A 64 18.13 0.30 16.24
C GLY A 64 17.40 1.59 15.83
N LYS A 65 17.30 1.89 14.52
CA LYS A 65 16.56 3.04 14.03
C LYS A 65 15.05 2.83 14.02
N LEU A 66 14.57 1.61 13.90
CA LEU A 66 13.16 1.27 13.98
C LEU A 66 12.92 0.40 15.22
N VAL A 67 12.11 0.92 16.14
CA VAL A 67 11.69 0.24 17.36
C VAL A 67 10.22 -0.11 17.23
N LEU A 68 9.91 -1.39 17.22
CA LEU A 68 8.57 -1.95 17.13
C LEU A 68 8.03 -2.17 18.54
N HIS A 69 6.91 -1.57 18.87
CA HIS A 69 6.22 -1.73 20.16
C HIS A 69 4.91 -2.47 19.90
N ARG A 70 4.85 -3.75 20.29
CA ARG A 70 3.68 -4.63 20.14
C ARG A 70 2.73 -4.41 21.31
N TRP A 71 1.67 -3.68 21.02
CA TRP A 71 0.64 -3.31 22.01
C TRP A 71 -0.47 -4.37 22.09
N CYS A 72 -1.24 -4.40 23.18
CA CYS A 72 -2.42 -5.26 23.37
C CYS A 72 -2.16 -6.77 23.22
N GLN A 73 -0.92 -7.26 23.35
CA GLN A 73 -0.60 -8.68 23.14
C GLN A 73 -1.42 -9.61 24.05
N TRP A 74 -1.68 -9.22 25.31
CA TRP A 74 -2.48 -9.96 26.26
C TRP A 74 -3.94 -10.14 25.82
N ILE A 75 -4.50 -9.20 25.05
CA ILE A 75 -5.81 -9.32 24.39
C ILE A 75 -5.69 -10.19 23.15
N SER A 76 -4.66 -9.94 22.32
CA SER A 76 -4.37 -10.71 21.12
C SER A 76 -4.22 -12.21 21.37
N GLU A 77 -3.77 -12.59 22.57
CA GLU A 77 -3.66 -14.00 22.98
C GLU A 77 -5.03 -14.71 22.99
N SER A 78 -6.10 -13.98 23.36
CA SER A 78 -7.48 -14.49 23.34
C SER A 78 -8.16 -14.36 21.98
N TYR A 79 -7.65 -13.51 21.09
CA TYR A 79 -8.20 -13.17 19.79
C TYR A 79 -7.17 -13.39 18.68
N ARG A 80 -6.97 -14.67 18.32
CA ARG A 80 -5.86 -15.10 17.41
C ARG A 80 -6.18 -14.97 15.91
N GLY A 81 -7.37 -14.51 15.54
CA GLY A 81 -7.79 -14.33 14.15
C GLY A 81 -7.17 -13.11 13.43
N GLY A 82 -6.24 -12.40 14.07
CA GLY A 82 -5.54 -11.24 13.52
C GLY A 82 -5.89 -9.92 14.22
N VAL A 83 -5.35 -8.83 13.68
CA VAL A 83 -5.41 -7.49 14.29
C VAL A 83 -6.84 -7.02 14.61
N TYR A 84 -7.79 -7.30 13.74
CA TYR A 84 -9.20 -6.88 13.89
C TYR A 84 -10.09 -7.90 14.63
N ASP A 85 -9.58 -9.08 14.98
CA ASP A 85 -10.29 -10.00 15.86
C ASP A 85 -10.27 -9.46 17.30
N GLY A 86 -11.45 -9.26 17.89
CA GLY A 86 -11.58 -8.57 19.17
C GLY A 86 -11.24 -7.07 19.13
N GLU A 87 -11.45 -6.41 17.99
CA GLU A 87 -11.04 -5.02 17.71
C GLU A 87 -11.44 -4.03 18.81
N GLN A 88 -12.68 -4.08 19.31
CA GLN A 88 -13.14 -3.14 20.34
C GLN A 88 -12.33 -3.24 21.64
N TRP A 89 -12.00 -4.45 22.09
CA TRP A 89 -11.18 -4.63 23.31
C TRP A 89 -9.77 -4.08 23.15
N LYS A 90 -9.19 -4.30 21.99
CA LYS A 90 -7.86 -3.77 21.64
C LYS A 90 -7.89 -2.24 21.52
N LEU A 91 -8.95 -1.68 20.91
CA LEU A 91 -9.13 -0.25 20.76
C LEU A 91 -9.25 0.44 22.13
N ASP A 92 -10.05 -0.14 23.04
CA ASP A 92 -10.25 0.38 24.39
C ASP A 92 -8.95 0.40 25.21
N ASP A 93 -8.14 -0.67 25.11
CA ASP A 93 -6.83 -0.73 25.78
C ASP A 93 -5.82 0.21 25.13
N TYR A 94 -5.74 0.21 23.81
CA TYR A 94 -4.82 1.04 23.03
C TYR A 94 -5.05 2.53 23.32
N THR A 95 -6.30 2.98 23.28
CA THR A 95 -6.66 4.37 23.52
C THR A 95 -6.35 4.82 24.95
N LYS A 96 -6.48 3.93 25.94
CA LYS A 96 -6.24 4.26 27.35
C LYS A 96 -4.76 4.19 27.75
N SER A 97 -4.01 3.26 27.20
CA SER A 97 -2.66 2.94 27.69
C SER A 97 -1.55 3.51 26.81
N ALA A 98 -1.67 3.49 25.47
CA ALA A 98 -0.64 3.96 24.56
C ALA A 98 -0.34 5.47 24.70
N PRO A 99 -1.32 6.39 24.87
CA PRO A 99 -1.01 7.81 24.95
C PRO A 99 -0.06 8.20 26.09
N LEU A 100 -0.23 7.63 27.26
CA LEU A 100 0.63 7.92 28.39
C LEU A 100 2.06 7.44 28.17
N PHE A 101 2.22 6.23 27.63
CA PHE A 101 3.51 5.69 27.22
C PHE A 101 4.19 6.57 26.16
N VAL A 102 3.46 6.98 25.12
CA VAL A 102 3.97 7.86 24.07
C VAL A 102 4.51 9.17 24.65
N VAL A 103 3.80 9.77 25.59
CA VAL A 103 4.21 11.07 26.14
C VAL A 103 5.34 10.92 27.14
N GLN A 104 5.25 9.98 28.09
CA GLN A 104 6.20 9.86 29.18
C GLN A 104 7.49 9.14 28.78
N GLU A 105 7.38 8.05 28.03
CA GLU A 105 8.52 7.18 27.74
C GLU A 105 9.21 7.53 26.40
N LEU A 106 8.52 8.20 25.48
CA LEU A 106 9.08 8.50 24.17
C LEU A 106 9.23 10.01 23.90
N ALA A 107 8.13 10.78 24.00
CA ALA A 107 8.17 12.20 23.64
C ALA A 107 8.95 13.05 24.65
N PHE A 108 8.71 12.90 25.92
CA PHE A 108 9.39 13.67 26.97
C PHE A 108 10.90 13.46 26.96
N PRO A 109 11.45 12.24 26.89
CA PRO A 109 12.91 12.05 26.80
C PRO A 109 13.51 12.64 25.53
N ALA A 110 12.84 12.52 24.38
CA ALA A 110 13.32 13.08 23.11
C ALA A 110 13.36 14.61 23.16
N ILE A 111 12.29 15.24 23.65
CA ILE A 111 12.20 16.71 23.79
C ILE A 111 13.25 17.21 24.78
N SER A 112 13.48 16.48 25.90
CA SER A 112 14.51 16.82 26.88
C SER A 112 15.93 16.79 26.30
N GLN A 113 16.15 16.01 25.24
CA GLN A 113 17.40 15.99 24.46
C GLN A 113 17.44 17.07 23.35
N GLY A 114 16.46 17.97 23.29
CA GLY A 114 16.37 19.01 22.29
C GLY A 114 15.89 18.55 20.90
N LYS A 115 15.32 17.35 20.80
CA LYS A 115 14.82 16.82 19.53
C LYS A 115 13.38 17.29 19.24
N LEU A 116 13.07 17.47 17.98
CA LEU A 116 11.71 17.60 17.51
C LEU A 116 11.03 16.22 17.60
N VAL A 117 9.84 16.18 18.13
CA VAL A 117 8.99 14.97 18.11
C VAL A 117 7.93 15.12 17.04
N VAL A 118 7.86 14.14 16.13
CA VAL A 118 6.81 14.02 15.12
C VAL A 118 5.93 12.83 15.48
N ILE A 119 4.64 13.08 15.67
CA ILE A 119 3.66 12.03 15.98
C ILE A 119 2.72 11.88 14.78
N LEU A 120 2.65 10.67 14.24
CA LEU A 120 1.78 10.31 13.12
C LEU A 120 0.75 9.29 13.60
N GLY A 121 -0.55 9.57 13.42
CA GLY A 121 -1.63 8.61 13.62
C GLY A 121 -2.17 8.15 12.27
N GLU A 122 -2.47 6.86 12.15
CA GLU A 122 -3.01 6.26 10.93
C GLU A 122 -4.36 5.61 11.24
N GLU A 123 -5.38 5.96 10.48
CA GLU A 123 -6.75 5.45 10.55
C GLU A 123 -7.54 5.80 11.82
N TRP A 124 -8.86 5.60 11.74
CA TRP A 124 -9.82 5.99 12.75
C TRP A 124 -9.52 5.44 14.16
N GLN A 125 -8.96 4.23 14.24
CA GLN A 125 -8.61 3.59 15.52
C GLN A 125 -7.61 4.40 16.34
N THR A 126 -6.80 5.23 15.69
CA THR A 126 -5.80 6.05 16.39
C THR A 126 -6.29 7.46 16.72
N ALA A 127 -7.45 7.87 16.21
CA ALA A 127 -7.93 9.25 16.31
C ALA A 127 -8.09 9.73 17.76
N GLU A 128 -8.70 8.91 18.62
CA GLU A 128 -8.88 9.22 20.03
C GLU A 128 -7.55 9.23 20.78
N ALA A 129 -6.67 8.26 20.49
CA ALA A 129 -5.32 8.24 21.07
C ALA A 129 -4.52 9.50 20.72
N ILE A 130 -4.62 10.01 19.48
CA ILE A 130 -4.00 11.28 19.07
C ILE A 130 -4.58 12.47 19.85
N CYS A 131 -5.88 12.49 20.09
CA CYS A 131 -6.51 13.51 20.94
C CYS A 131 -5.99 13.44 22.39
N CYS A 132 -5.91 12.24 22.98
CA CYS A 132 -5.36 12.04 24.32
C CYS A 132 -3.89 12.47 24.44
N ILE A 133 -3.08 12.14 23.45
CA ILE A 133 -1.66 12.57 23.39
C ILE A 133 -1.57 14.09 23.34
N HIS A 134 -2.41 14.75 22.52
CA HIS A 134 -2.46 16.21 22.45
C HIS A 134 -2.73 16.83 23.82
N ASP A 135 -3.74 16.34 24.55
CA ASP A 135 -4.11 16.85 25.86
C ASP A 135 -3.01 16.59 26.91
N LEU A 136 -2.41 15.41 26.90
CA LEU A 136 -1.26 15.07 27.76
C LEU A 136 -0.05 15.98 27.48
N LEU A 137 0.29 16.22 26.22
CA LEU A 137 1.38 17.12 25.85
C LEU A 137 1.10 18.55 26.34
N HIS A 138 -0.15 19.01 26.31
CA HIS A 138 -0.54 20.29 26.92
C HIS A 138 -0.35 20.31 28.44
N MET A 139 -0.80 19.26 29.14
CA MET A 139 -0.63 19.12 30.60
C MET A 139 0.83 19.15 31.03
N TYR A 140 1.72 18.56 30.23
CA TYR A 140 3.17 18.55 30.48
C TYR A 140 3.91 19.76 29.90
N HIS A 141 3.24 20.73 29.31
CA HIS A 141 3.83 21.91 28.62
C HIS A 141 4.81 21.54 27.51
N LEU A 142 4.52 20.48 26.76
CA LEU A 142 5.35 19.93 25.68
C LEU A 142 4.71 20.08 24.29
N ARG A 143 3.44 20.53 24.22
CA ARG A 143 2.68 20.55 22.97
C ARG A 143 3.32 21.39 21.86
N ASP A 144 3.98 22.48 22.23
CA ASP A 144 4.74 23.37 21.34
C ASP A 144 6.07 22.78 20.86
N LYS A 145 6.47 21.60 21.31
CA LYS A 145 7.68 20.86 20.91
C LYS A 145 7.38 19.66 20.02
N ALA A 146 6.10 19.39 19.73
CA ALA A 146 5.68 18.24 18.95
C ALA A 146 4.84 18.65 17.74
N VAL A 147 5.12 18.06 16.58
CA VAL A 147 4.29 18.16 15.37
C VAL A 147 3.44 16.91 15.27
N MET A 148 2.14 17.07 15.12
CA MET A 148 1.20 15.95 15.08
C MET A 148 0.44 15.95 13.76
N PHE A 149 0.46 14.82 13.06
CA PHE A 149 -0.35 14.55 11.87
C PHE A 149 -1.22 13.33 12.11
N TRP A 150 -2.38 13.30 11.45
CA TRP A 150 -3.25 12.13 11.40
C TRP A 150 -3.68 11.90 9.95
N ASN A 151 -3.67 10.63 9.48
CA ASN A 151 -3.87 10.26 8.10
C ASN A 151 -5.09 9.37 7.90
N ALA A 152 -5.92 9.72 6.91
CA ALA A 152 -7.04 8.94 6.42
C ALA A 152 -6.65 8.14 5.17
N ASN A 153 -6.70 6.80 5.25
CA ASN A 153 -6.50 5.91 4.10
C ASN A 153 -7.83 5.53 3.45
N GLU A 154 -8.89 5.37 4.25
CA GLU A 154 -10.24 5.06 3.77
C GLU A 154 -11.30 5.77 4.61
N ILE A 155 -12.56 5.67 4.19
CA ILE A 155 -13.69 6.35 4.86
C ILE A 155 -14.35 5.51 5.96
N TYR A 156 -13.97 4.24 6.08
CA TYR A 156 -14.51 3.36 7.10
C TYR A 156 -14.14 3.87 8.51
N GLY A 157 -15.12 3.90 9.42
CA GLY A 157 -14.93 4.37 10.79
C GLY A 157 -14.93 5.89 10.97
N PHE A 158 -15.14 6.69 9.92
CA PHE A 158 -15.22 8.15 10.02
C PHE A 158 -16.32 8.63 10.95
N GLU A 159 -17.41 7.88 11.10
CA GLU A 159 -18.51 8.13 12.02
C GLU A 159 -18.13 7.97 13.49
N GLN A 160 -16.99 7.32 13.79
CA GLN A 160 -16.47 7.12 15.13
C GLN A 160 -15.48 8.21 15.57
N ILE A 161 -15.10 9.12 14.66
CA ILE A 161 -14.10 10.15 14.90
C ILE A 161 -14.75 11.43 15.45
N ASP A 162 -14.27 11.94 16.58
CA ASP A 162 -14.50 13.33 16.97
C ASP A 162 -13.60 14.25 16.13
N TRP A 163 -14.10 14.64 14.97
CA TRP A 163 -13.39 15.50 14.03
C TRP A 163 -13.03 16.86 14.61
N LYS A 164 -13.82 17.39 15.55
CA LYS A 164 -13.53 18.66 16.20
C LYS A 164 -12.31 18.54 17.12
N CYS A 165 -12.23 17.46 17.89
CA CYS A 165 -11.07 17.16 18.71
C CYS A 165 -9.85 16.91 17.84
N LEU A 166 -9.96 16.00 16.87
CA LEU A 166 -8.85 15.59 16.02
C LEU A 166 -8.25 16.75 15.19
N SER A 167 -9.10 17.61 14.61
CA SER A 167 -8.64 18.80 13.86
C SER A 167 -7.89 19.83 14.71
N ARG A 168 -8.19 19.88 16.01
CA ARG A 168 -7.45 20.70 16.98
C ARG A 168 -6.12 20.05 17.36
N ALA A 169 -6.11 18.72 17.49
CA ALA A 169 -4.95 17.95 17.97
C ALA A 169 -3.87 17.81 16.90
N ALA A 170 -4.25 17.52 15.65
CA ALA A 170 -3.32 17.16 14.59
C ALA A 170 -3.69 17.82 13.25
N LYS A 171 -2.70 18.03 12.39
CA LYS A 171 -2.93 18.34 10.98
C LYS A 171 -3.40 17.08 10.26
N ILE A 172 -4.56 17.19 9.61
CA ILE A 172 -5.17 16.05 8.92
C ILE A 172 -4.55 15.89 7.54
N THR A 173 -4.25 14.64 7.17
CA THR A 173 -3.78 14.24 5.86
C THR A 173 -4.67 13.16 5.26
N ALA A 174 -4.59 12.96 3.96
CA ALA A 174 -5.29 11.91 3.23
C ALA A 174 -4.40 11.33 2.14
N VAL A 175 -4.66 10.09 1.73
CA VAL A 175 -3.81 9.37 0.76
C VAL A 175 -4.04 9.78 -0.69
N SER A 176 -5.09 10.51 -1.00
CA SER A 176 -5.40 10.89 -2.39
C SER A 176 -6.28 12.12 -2.50
N GLU A 177 -6.31 12.72 -3.70
CA GLU A 177 -7.25 13.78 -4.01
C GLU A 177 -8.71 13.30 -3.92
N TYR A 178 -8.98 12.04 -4.24
CA TYR A 178 -10.31 11.44 -4.08
C TYR A 178 -10.76 11.45 -2.61
N MET A 179 -9.90 11.00 -1.69
CA MET A 179 -10.17 11.09 -0.24
C MET A 179 -10.33 12.53 0.22
N LYS A 180 -9.48 13.44 -0.27
CA LYS A 180 -9.59 14.87 0.01
C LYS A 180 -10.94 15.42 -0.40
N GLN A 181 -11.46 15.08 -1.59
CA GLN A 181 -12.77 15.55 -2.04
C GLN A 181 -13.92 15.05 -1.14
N ILE A 182 -13.85 13.82 -0.67
CA ILE A 182 -14.84 13.29 0.30
C ILE A 182 -14.77 14.08 1.63
N MET A 183 -13.58 14.30 2.14
CA MET A 183 -13.37 15.00 3.42
C MET A 183 -13.76 16.48 3.34
N LEU A 184 -13.56 17.14 2.19
CA LEU A 184 -14.03 18.50 1.95
C LEU A 184 -15.56 18.62 2.07
N GLN A 185 -16.32 17.60 1.63
CA GLN A 185 -17.79 17.58 1.81
C GLN A 185 -18.19 17.49 3.29
N MET A 186 -17.29 17.02 4.16
CA MET A 186 -17.46 17.01 5.60
C MET A 186 -16.92 18.28 6.31
N GLY A 187 -16.43 19.25 5.53
CA GLY A 187 -15.83 20.48 6.05
C GLY A 187 -14.37 20.33 6.51
N ILE A 188 -13.69 19.26 6.11
CA ILE A 188 -12.29 18.97 6.48
C ILE A 188 -11.42 19.12 5.26
N ASP A 189 -10.39 19.97 5.32
CA ASP A 189 -9.39 20.16 4.24
C ASP A 189 -8.06 19.48 4.59
N PRO A 190 -7.86 18.22 4.19
CA PRO A 190 -6.62 17.50 4.46
C PRO A 190 -5.51 17.88 3.48
N ILE A 191 -4.26 17.73 3.91
CA ILE A 191 -3.10 17.72 3.02
C ILE A 191 -3.00 16.34 2.37
N VAL A 192 -2.79 16.26 1.07
CA VAL A 192 -2.59 14.96 0.39
C VAL A 192 -1.15 14.51 0.52
N ILE A 193 -0.95 13.42 1.29
CA ILE A 193 0.29 12.66 1.41
C ILE A 193 0.02 11.25 0.89
N PRO A 194 0.35 10.96 -0.37
CA PRO A 194 -0.05 9.72 -1.02
C PRO A 194 0.67 8.49 -0.45
N ASN A 195 0.21 7.30 -0.86
CA ASN A 195 0.99 6.09 -0.70
C ASN A 195 2.18 6.11 -1.68
N GLY A 196 3.28 5.53 -1.24
CA GLY A 196 4.43 5.28 -2.10
C GLY A 196 4.45 3.85 -2.62
N ILE A 197 5.33 3.61 -3.58
CA ILE A 197 5.68 2.28 -4.04
C ILE A 197 7.15 1.97 -3.72
N PRO A 198 7.51 0.70 -3.47
CA PRO A 198 8.91 0.31 -3.33
C PRO A 198 9.73 0.64 -4.58
N GLN A 199 10.93 1.20 -4.38
CA GLN A 199 11.86 1.53 -5.48
C GLN A 199 12.15 0.31 -6.36
N ALA A 200 12.20 -0.89 -5.79
CA ALA A 200 12.44 -2.14 -6.48
C ALA A 200 11.40 -2.46 -7.58
N LEU A 201 10.21 -1.85 -7.55
CA LEU A 201 9.23 -1.99 -8.63
C LEU A 201 9.68 -1.33 -9.94
N LEU A 202 10.54 -0.35 -9.85
CA LEU A 202 11.11 0.37 -11.00
C LEU A 202 12.33 -0.31 -11.63
N ASP A 203 12.89 -1.35 -11.01
CA ASP A 203 14.00 -2.07 -11.62
C ASP A 203 13.56 -2.74 -12.92
N GLU A 204 14.48 -2.94 -13.84
CA GLU A 204 14.19 -3.66 -15.08
C GLU A 204 13.77 -5.11 -14.81
N VAL A 205 12.75 -5.55 -15.53
CA VAL A 205 12.30 -6.94 -15.52
C VAL A 205 13.00 -7.69 -16.64
N ASN A 206 13.56 -8.87 -16.32
CA ASN A 206 14.26 -9.66 -17.31
C ASN A 206 13.30 -10.14 -18.42
N LYS A 207 13.65 -9.86 -19.66
CA LYS A 207 12.83 -10.21 -20.83
C LYS A 207 12.65 -11.71 -21.00
N SER A 208 13.66 -12.53 -20.62
CA SER A 208 13.53 -13.98 -20.69
C SER A 208 12.46 -14.51 -19.74
N ASP A 209 12.38 -13.97 -18.51
CA ASP A 209 11.37 -14.39 -17.53
C ASP A 209 9.95 -13.99 -17.98
N VAL A 210 9.82 -12.81 -18.58
CA VAL A 210 8.55 -12.36 -19.19
C VAL A 210 8.14 -13.29 -20.33
N SER A 211 9.07 -13.65 -21.22
CA SER A 211 8.80 -14.57 -22.33
C SER A 211 8.41 -15.96 -21.81
N GLN A 212 9.09 -16.46 -20.78
CA GLN A 212 8.81 -17.76 -20.19
C GLN A 212 7.40 -17.83 -19.58
N VAL A 213 6.93 -16.78 -18.89
CA VAL A 213 5.52 -16.71 -18.41
C VAL A 213 4.57 -16.81 -19.60
N ARG A 214 4.80 -16.02 -20.66
CA ARG A 214 3.92 -16.01 -21.83
C ARG A 214 3.88 -17.34 -22.57
N GLU A 215 5.03 -17.96 -22.77
CA GLU A 215 5.17 -19.29 -23.39
C GLU A 215 4.48 -20.37 -22.55
N THR A 216 4.70 -20.34 -21.23
CA THR A 216 4.08 -21.29 -20.29
C THR A 216 2.57 -21.21 -20.30
N LEU A 217 1.99 -20.02 -20.39
CA LEU A 217 0.55 -19.82 -20.43
C LEU A 217 -0.05 -20.12 -21.81
N GLY A 218 0.70 -19.98 -22.87
CA GLY A 218 0.31 -20.35 -24.25
C GLY A 218 -0.98 -19.70 -24.72
N THR A 219 -1.20 -18.44 -24.41
CA THR A 219 -2.43 -17.71 -24.72
C THR A 219 -2.15 -16.38 -25.41
N LYS A 220 -3.10 -15.87 -26.19
CA LYS A 220 -2.92 -14.59 -26.92
C LYS A 220 -2.93 -13.41 -25.98
N THR A 221 -3.83 -13.42 -24.98
CA THR A 221 -4.03 -12.29 -24.06
C THR A 221 -3.95 -12.76 -22.62
N ILE A 222 -3.07 -12.13 -21.85
CA ILE A 222 -2.88 -12.40 -20.44
C ILE A 222 -3.39 -11.20 -19.64
N PHE A 223 -4.33 -11.47 -18.74
CA PHE A 223 -4.77 -10.53 -17.73
C PHE A 223 -4.17 -10.92 -16.38
N SER A 224 -3.83 -9.92 -15.56
CA SER A 224 -3.52 -10.12 -14.15
C SER A 224 -4.45 -9.30 -13.28
N LYS A 225 -4.83 -9.85 -12.14
CA LYS A 225 -5.60 -9.15 -11.11
C LYS A 225 -5.13 -9.55 -9.73
N VAL A 226 -4.71 -8.54 -8.96
CA VAL A 226 -4.31 -8.68 -7.56
C VAL A 226 -5.34 -7.96 -6.71
N ALA A 227 -6.14 -8.70 -5.96
CA ALA A 227 -7.19 -8.13 -5.10
C ALA A 227 -7.77 -9.20 -4.18
N ARG A 228 -8.29 -8.82 -3.02
CA ARG A 228 -9.09 -9.73 -2.20
C ARG A 228 -10.33 -10.22 -2.95
N TRP A 229 -10.79 -11.45 -2.67
CA TRP A 229 -12.03 -12.00 -3.23
C TRP A 229 -13.26 -11.33 -2.60
N ARG A 230 -13.50 -10.07 -2.99
CA ARG A 230 -14.65 -9.27 -2.55
C ARG A 230 -15.38 -8.72 -3.77
N GLU A 231 -16.69 -8.54 -3.66
CA GLU A 231 -17.54 -8.08 -4.75
C GLU A 231 -17.15 -6.66 -5.24
N ASP A 232 -16.78 -5.77 -4.31
CA ASP A 232 -16.33 -4.42 -4.61
C ASP A 232 -14.99 -4.33 -5.39
N LYS A 233 -14.26 -5.45 -5.47
CA LYS A 233 -12.96 -5.49 -6.17
C LYS A 233 -13.07 -5.77 -7.68
N GLY A 234 -14.26 -5.74 -8.26
CA GLY A 234 -14.47 -5.81 -9.70
C GLY A 234 -14.15 -7.18 -10.35
N TRP A 235 -14.31 -8.29 -9.60
CA TRP A 235 -14.09 -9.63 -10.12
C TRP A 235 -15.13 -10.04 -11.16
N LYS A 236 -16.41 -9.66 -10.94
CA LYS A 236 -17.50 -9.99 -11.85
C LYS A 236 -17.26 -9.47 -13.27
N PRO A 237 -17.02 -8.18 -13.51
CA PRO A 237 -16.70 -7.68 -14.85
C PRO A 237 -15.41 -8.29 -15.41
N ALA A 238 -14.39 -8.55 -14.59
CA ALA A 238 -13.16 -9.19 -15.07
C ALA A 238 -13.43 -10.59 -15.65
N VAL A 239 -14.18 -11.45 -14.92
CA VAL A 239 -14.52 -12.81 -15.36
C VAL A 239 -15.41 -12.78 -16.62
N HIS A 240 -16.37 -11.86 -16.69
CA HIS A 240 -17.21 -11.72 -17.89
C HIS A 240 -16.42 -11.23 -19.11
N ALA A 241 -15.41 -10.35 -18.94
CA ALA A 241 -14.56 -9.91 -20.03
C ALA A 241 -13.74 -11.08 -20.62
N ILE A 242 -13.19 -11.96 -19.78
CA ILE A 242 -12.52 -13.19 -20.23
C ILE A 242 -13.46 -14.08 -21.02
N HIS A 243 -14.70 -14.29 -20.51
CA HIS A 243 -15.72 -15.07 -21.21
C HIS A 243 -16.04 -14.48 -22.59
N ASN A 244 -16.27 -13.18 -22.69
CA ASN A 244 -16.58 -12.50 -23.96
C ASN A 244 -15.44 -12.66 -24.96
N LEU A 245 -14.19 -12.40 -24.54
CA LEU A 245 -13.01 -12.53 -25.39
C LEU A 245 -12.81 -13.98 -25.86
N ASN A 246 -12.99 -14.98 -24.99
CA ASN A 246 -12.83 -16.38 -25.35
C ASN A 246 -13.93 -16.85 -26.33
N LYS A 247 -15.14 -16.32 -26.22
CA LYS A 247 -16.21 -16.55 -27.23
C LYS A 247 -15.83 -16.02 -28.62
N LEU A 248 -15.05 -14.97 -28.70
CA LEU A 248 -14.54 -14.43 -29.98
C LEU A 248 -13.31 -15.20 -30.49
N GLY A 249 -12.87 -16.25 -29.81
CA GLY A 249 -11.70 -17.05 -30.19
C GLY A 249 -10.35 -16.37 -29.87
N GLU A 250 -10.35 -15.36 -28.99
CA GLU A 250 -9.13 -14.60 -28.67
C GLU A 250 -8.20 -15.33 -27.71
N GLY A 251 -8.64 -16.42 -27.05
CA GLY A 251 -7.78 -17.22 -26.18
C GLY A 251 -7.18 -16.37 -25.05
N SER A 252 -8.00 -15.95 -24.08
CA SER A 252 -7.61 -15.09 -22.97
C SER A 252 -7.53 -15.86 -21.65
N LYS A 253 -6.55 -15.53 -20.79
CA LYS A 253 -6.42 -16.08 -19.44
C LYS A 253 -6.30 -14.98 -18.40
N LEU A 254 -6.87 -15.20 -17.22
CA LEU A 254 -6.76 -14.31 -16.06
C LEU A 254 -5.94 -14.97 -14.97
N LEU A 255 -4.79 -14.37 -14.64
CA LEU A 255 -4.00 -14.66 -13.45
C LEU A 255 -4.63 -13.93 -12.26
N ALA A 256 -5.22 -14.67 -11.34
CA ALA A 256 -5.82 -14.16 -10.13
C ALA A 256 -4.87 -14.39 -8.94
N TYR A 257 -4.41 -13.32 -8.30
CA TYR A 257 -3.66 -13.40 -7.05
C TYR A 257 -4.49 -12.75 -5.94
N ALA A 258 -5.05 -13.58 -5.08
CA ALA A 258 -5.97 -13.16 -4.03
C ALA A 258 -5.87 -14.08 -2.81
N GLY A 259 -6.21 -13.55 -1.65
CA GLY A 259 -6.26 -14.29 -0.39
C GLY A 259 -7.38 -15.35 -0.35
N ILE A 260 -7.54 -15.97 0.82
CA ILE A 260 -8.62 -16.93 1.10
C ILE A 260 -9.76 -16.15 1.77
N GLU A 261 -10.81 -15.79 1.03
CA GLU A 261 -11.93 -14.99 1.53
C GLU A 261 -13.29 -15.56 1.15
N SER A 262 -14.35 -15.05 1.82
CA SER A 262 -15.73 -15.57 1.75
C SER A 262 -16.36 -15.52 0.35
N ASP A 263 -16.07 -14.48 -0.43
CA ASP A 263 -16.72 -14.33 -1.74
C ASP A 263 -16.07 -15.14 -2.86
N ARG A 264 -14.95 -15.82 -2.58
CA ARG A 264 -14.31 -16.73 -3.54
C ARG A 264 -15.28 -17.78 -4.11
N GLN A 265 -16.14 -18.34 -3.28
CA GLN A 265 -17.12 -19.36 -3.72
C GLN A 265 -18.14 -18.77 -4.69
N LYS A 266 -18.60 -17.53 -4.46
CA LYS A 266 -19.52 -16.82 -5.37
C LYS A 266 -18.87 -16.61 -6.74
N ILE A 267 -17.61 -16.17 -6.77
CA ILE A 267 -16.86 -15.94 -8.01
C ILE A 267 -16.61 -17.28 -8.73
N ALA A 268 -16.22 -18.34 -8.02
CA ALA A 268 -16.05 -19.66 -8.61
C ALA A 268 -17.35 -20.21 -9.21
N HIS A 269 -18.49 -19.98 -8.55
CA HIS A 269 -19.81 -20.34 -9.09
C HIS A 269 -20.13 -19.58 -10.40
N GLN A 270 -19.82 -18.27 -10.42
CA GLN A 270 -20.00 -17.43 -11.62
C GLN A 270 -19.11 -17.91 -12.78
N VAL A 271 -17.83 -18.20 -12.53
CA VAL A 271 -16.91 -18.77 -13.53
C VAL A 271 -17.53 -20.03 -14.16
N LYS A 272 -18.01 -20.94 -13.30
CA LYS A 272 -18.66 -22.19 -13.76
C LYS A 272 -19.94 -21.94 -14.56
N SER A 273 -20.77 -20.98 -14.14
CA SER A 273 -22.04 -20.65 -14.84
C SER A 273 -21.81 -20.08 -16.24
N LEU A 274 -20.65 -19.45 -16.48
CA LEU A 274 -20.23 -18.95 -17.77
C LEU A 274 -19.54 -20.02 -18.65
N GLY A 275 -19.40 -21.25 -18.15
CA GLY A 275 -18.68 -22.33 -18.85
C GLY A 275 -17.17 -22.16 -18.87
N LEU A 276 -16.61 -21.26 -18.04
CA LEU A 276 -15.17 -21.08 -17.87
C LEU A 276 -14.59 -22.09 -16.88
N VAL A 277 -13.30 -22.37 -17.03
CA VAL A 277 -12.55 -23.29 -16.16
C VAL A 277 -11.65 -22.47 -15.23
N MET A 278 -11.87 -22.61 -13.91
CA MET A 278 -10.99 -22.06 -12.88
C MET A 278 -10.11 -23.15 -12.28
N LYS A 279 -8.81 -22.89 -12.17
CA LYS A 279 -7.84 -23.80 -11.57
C LYS A 279 -7.03 -23.14 -10.49
N ASN A 280 -6.93 -23.81 -9.34
CA ASN A 280 -6.02 -23.40 -8.26
C ASN A 280 -4.62 -23.94 -8.54
N ILE A 281 -3.63 -23.08 -8.41
CA ILE A 281 -2.22 -23.40 -8.63
C ILE A 281 -1.45 -23.20 -7.32
N TYR A 282 -0.68 -24.21 -6.97
CA TYR A 282 0.15 -24.25 -5.76
C TYR A 282 1.60 -24.49 -6.15
N LEU A 283 2.56 -24.02 -5.33
CA LEU A 283 3.96 -24.46 -5.42
C LEU A 283 4.08 -25.87 -4.85
N GLU A 284 4.93 -26.69 -5.47
CA GLU A 284 5.36 -27.97 -4.89
C GLU A 284 6.60 -27.76 -4.03
N GLY A 285 6.72 -28.47 -2.93
CA GLY A 285 7.84 -28.32 -1.98
C GLY A 285 7.53 -27.28 -0.88
N ASP A 286 8.56 -26.65 -0.34
CA ASP A 286 8.43 -25.64 0.71
C ASP A 286 8.19 -24.23 0.09
N PRO A 287 6.98 -23.68 0.25
CA PRO A 287 6.67 -22.35 -0.31
C PRO A 287 7.55 -21.23 0.28
N LYS A 288 8.04 -21.37 1.51
CA LYS A 288 8.90 -20.38 2.16
C LYS A 288 10.29 -20.38 1.55
N GLU A 289 10.86 -21.55 1.30
CA GLU A 289 12.15 -21.66 0.61
C GLU A 289 12.07 -21.06 -0.81
N HIS A 290 11.03 -21.41 -1.57
CA HIS A 290 10.82 -20.89 -2.93
C HIS A 290 10.64 -19.37 -2.93
N TYR A 291 9.91 -18.83 -1.93
CA TYR A 291 9.77 -17.39 -1.77
C TYR A 291 11.12 -16.71 -1.56
N LEU A 292 11.96 -17.24 -0.67
CA LEU A 292 13.29 -16.67 -0.37
C LEU A 292 14.20 -16.73 -1.58
N ARG A 293 14.26 -17.88 -2.29
CA ARG A 293 15.06 -18.03 -3.52
C ARG A 293 14.60 -17.04 -4.60
N ALA A 294 13.31 -16.90 -4.84
CA ALA A 294 12.77 -15.95 -5.81
C ALA A 294 13.03 -14.49 -5.40
N ALA A 295 12.94 -14.17 -4.10
CA ALA A 295 13.15 -12.82 -3.60
C ALA A 295 14.61 -12.36 -3.71
N PHE A 296 15.56 -13.23 -3.33
CA PHE A 296 16.97 -12.87 -3.20
C PHE A 296 17.83 -13.33 -4.38
N GLU A 297 17.57 -14.53 -4.92
CA GLU A 297 18.37 -15.14 -6.00
C GLU A 297 17.73 -14.95 -7.38
N LYS A 298 16.46 -14.47 -7.44
CA LYS A 298 15.65 -14.35 -8.66
C LYS A 298 15.46 -15.68 -9.39
N ASP A 299 15.45 -16.79 -8.64
CA ASP A 299 15.12 -18.11 -9.16
C ASP A 299 13.61 -18.32 -9.18
N PHE A 300 13.02 -18.22 -10.36
CA PHE A 300 11.57 -18.36 -10.58
C PHE A 300 11.18 -19.74 -11.11
N THR A 301 12.09 -20.67 -11.18
CA THR A 301 11.84 -22.03 -11.72
C THR A 301 10.60 -22.69 -11.10
N PRO A 302 10.41 -22.74 -9.75
CA PRO A 302 9.23 -23.35 -9.16
C PRO A 302 7.91 -22.65 -9.53
N TYR A 303 7.96 -21.34 -9.79
CA TYR A 303 6.79 -20.55 -10.19
C TYR A 303 6.39 -20.83 -11.64
N PHE A 304 7.37 -20.97 -12.56
CA PHE A 304 7.10 -21.37 -13.94
C PHE A 304 6.55 -22.79 -14.02
N GLU A 305 7.10 -23.72 -13.25
CA GLU A 305 6.59 -25.10 -13.13
C GLU A 305 5.15 -25.11 -12.60
N ALA A 306 4.84 -24.30 -11.59
CA ALA A 306 3.49 -24.16 -11.08
C ALA A 306 2.55 -23.61 -12.17
N LEU A 307 2.94 -22.53 -12.87
CA LEU A 307 2.14 -21.96 -13.96
C LEU A 307 1.89 -22.96 -15.12
N SER A 308 2.85 -23.85 -15.42
CA SER A 308 2.70 -24.84 -16.47
C SER A 308 1.54 -25.82 -16.21
N LYS A 309 1.17 -26.00 -14.95
CA LYS A 309 0.04 -26.85 -14.54
C LYS A 309 -1.32 -26.19 -14.81
N SER A 310 -1.36 -24.94 -15.27
CA SER A 310 -2.63 -24.25 -15.59
C SER A 310 -3.41 -24.91 -16.71
N GLY A 311 -2.72 -25.48 -17.70
CA GLY A 311 -3.35 -26.18 -18.84
C GLY A 311 -4.33 -25.28 -19.58
N THR A 312 -5.55 -25.76 -19.80
CA THR A 312 -6.62 -25.05 -20.52
C THR A 312 -7.47 -24.15 -19.63
N ALA A 313 -7.06 -23.90 -18.38
CA ALA A 313 -7.84 -23.03 -17.47
C ALA A 313 -7.90 -21.59 -18.00
N ASP A 314 -9.09 -20.98 -17.90
CA ASP A 314 -9.34 -19.58 -18.25
C ASP A 314 -8.97 -18.63 -17.08
N ILE A 315 -9.27 -19.08 -15.83
CA ILE A 315 -8.96 -18.37 -14.61
C ILE A 315 -7.95 -19.18 -13.80
N ILE A 316 -6.78 -18.62 -13.57
CA ILE A 316 -5.66 -19.27 -12.89
C ILE A 316 -5.51 -18.61 -11.52
N ASN A 317 -5.98 -19.29 -10.47
CA ASN A 317 -5.92 -18.77 -9.11
C ASN A 317 -4.61 -19.19 -8.45
N LEU A 318 -3.72 -18.22 -8.20
CA LEU A 318 -2.39 -18.42 -7.64
C LEU A 318 -2.48 -18.45 -6.11
N LEU A 319 -2.27 -19.62 -5.51
CA LEU A 319 -2.36 -19.85 -4.07
C LEU A 319 -0.98 -20.18 -3.48
N PHE A 320 -0.08 -19.22 -3.58
CA PHE A 320 1.26 -19.34 -3.03
C PHE A 320 1.82 -17.94 -2.68
N PRO A 321 2.75 -17.84 -1.72
CA PRO A 321 3.45 -16.58 -1.44
C PRO A 321 4.18 -16.07 -2.68
N MET A 322 3.92 -14.82 -3.05
CA MET A 322 4.50 -14.22 -4.25
C MET A 322 5.45 -13.08 -3.87
N PRO A 323 6.76 -13.24 -4.08
CA PRO A 323 7.69 -12.15 -3.85
C PRO A 323 7.52 -11.05 -4.91
N LEU A 324 7.83 -9.83 -4.52
CA LEU A 324 7.74 -8.65 -5.38
C LEU A 324 8.52 -8.83 -6.69
N SER A 325 9.65 -9.52 -6.64
CA SER A 325 10.48 -9.85 -7.80
C SER A 325 9.72 -10.63 -8.88
N PHE A 326 8.92 -11.64 -8.50
CA PHE A 326 8.12 -12.42 -9.44
C PHE A 326 6.81 -11.72 -9.82
N LEU A 327 6.18 -11.01 -8.89
CA LEU A 327 4.98 -10.21 -9.17
C LEU A 327 5.25 -9.19 -10.31
N ARG A 328 6.42 -8.57 -10.30
CA ARG A 328 6.88 -7.68 -11.40
C ARG A 328 6.93 -8.40 -12.75
N VAL A 329 7.43 -9.63 -12.77
CA VAL A 329 7.45 -10.45 -14.00
C VAL A 329 6.03 -10.71 -14.50
N LEU A 330 5.09 -11.07 -13.60
CA LEU A 330 3.70 -11.30 -13.97
C LEU A 330 3.02 -10.04 -14.50
N TYR A 331 3.20 -8.88 -13.83
CA TYR A 331 2.67 -7.61 -14.32
C TYR A 331 3.21 -7.28 -15.70
N ARG A 332 4.52 -7.43 -15.91
CA ARG A 332 5.16 -7.11 -17.21
C ARG A 332 4.77 -8.10 -18.30
N ALA A 333 4.53 -9.36 -17.98
CA ALA A 333 4.06 -10.39 -18.91
C ALA A 333 2.60 -10.22 -19.31
N SER A 334 1.81 -9.52 -18.50
CA SER A 334 0.39 -9.29 -18.77
C SER A 334 0.17 -8.24 -19.87
N ASP A 335 -0.82 -8.48 -20.72
CA ASP A 335 -1.29 -7.49 -21.68
C ASP A 335 -2.12 -6.41 -20.97
N VAL A 336 -2.85 -6.80 -19.91
CA VAL A 336 -3.67 -5.90 -19.09
C VAL A 336 -3.56 -6.31 -17.61
N VAL A 337 -3.32 -5.34 -16.74
CA VAL A 337 -3.47 -5.49 -15.29
C VAL A 337 -4.76 -4.81 -14.85
N LEU A 338 -5.67 -5.58 -14.25
CA LEU A 338 -6.98 -5.10 -13.83
C LEU A 338 -6.94 -4.58 -12.39
N ALA A 339 -6.84 -3.27 -12.23
CA ALA A 339 -7.00 -2.52 -10.98
C ALA A 339 -8.39 -1.86 -10.91
N ASN A 340 -9.43 -2.56 -11.38
CA ASN A 340 -10.78 -2.08 -11.61
C ASN A 340 -11.68 -2.20 -10.36
N SER A 341 -11.17 -1.85 -9.19
CA SER A 341 -11.97 -1.81 -7.95
C SER A 341 -13.03 -0.69 -8.03
N GLY A 342 -14.25 -0.98 -7.58
CA GLY A 342 -15.32 0.02 -7.51
C GLY A 342 -15.07 1.10 -6.45
N HIS A 343 -14.33 0.76 -5.41
CA HIS A 343 -13.86 1.68 -4.37
C HIS A 343 -12.43 1.31 -3.98
N ASP A 344 -11.51 2.19 -4.30
CA ASP A 344 -10.11 2.08 -3.90
C ASP A 344 -9.56 3.51 -3.76
N PRO A 345 -9.34 3.98 -2.52
CA PRO A 345 -8.98 5.37 -2.27
C PRO A 345 -7.67 5.82 -2.90
N PHE A 346 -6.75 4.89 -3.20
CA PHE A 346 -5.47 5.22 -3.80
C PHE A 346 -5.15 4.40 -5.07
N GLY A 347 -5.45 3.10 -5.10
CA GLY A 347 -5.14 2.21 -6.22
C GLY A 347 -3.70 1.72 -6.26
N LEU A 348 -3.17 1.25 -5.13
CA LEU A 348 -1.79 0.75 -4.99
C LEU A 348 -1.42 -0.27 -6.07
N VAL A 349 -2.26 -1.28 -6.30
CA VAL A 349 -2.02 -2.33 -7.32
C VAL A 349 -1.85 -1.73 -8.71
N GLY A 350 -2.65 -0.72 -9.06
CA GLY A 350 -2.51 0.00 -10.33
C GLY A 350 -1.16 0.70 -10.43
N MET A 351 -0.76 1.41 -9.39
CA MET A 351 0.53 2.13 -9.35
C MET A 351 1.72 1.17 -9.39
N GLU A 352 1.67 0.06 -8.67
CA GLU A 352 2.71 -0.99 -8.68
C GLU A 352 2.89 -1.59 -10.08
N ALA A 353 1.77 -1.89 -10.75
CA ALA A 353 1.80 -2.41 -12.11
C ALA A 353 2.33 -1.35 -13.11
N MET A 354 1.92 -0.08 -12.98
CA MET A 354 2.46 1.04 -13.78
C MET A 354 3.98 1.15 -13.65
N ALA A 355 4.53 0.97 -12.45
CA ALA A 355 5.97 1.01 -12.20
C ALA A 355 6.74 -0.04 -12.99
N THR A 356 6.15 -1.20 -13.23
CA THR A 356 6.77 -2.27 -14.06
C THR A 356 6.64 -2.01 -15.57
N GLY A 357 5.96 -0.95 -15.97
CA GLY A 357 5.62 -0.69 -17.37
C GLY A 357 4.51 -1.60 -17.90
N ALA A 358 3.60 -2.06 -17.05
CA ALA A 358 2.39 -2.76 -17.47
C ALA A 358 1.31 -1.79 -17.96
N VAL A 359 0.36 -2.29 -18.76
CA VAL A 359 -0.85 -1.55 -19.10
C VAL A 359 -1.90 -1.80 -18.03
N VAL A 360 -2.33 -0.75 -17.36
CA VAL A 360 -3.27 -0.82 -16.24
C VAL A 360 -4.64 -0.35 -16.68
N PHE A 361 -5.67 -1.15 -16.37
CA PHE A 361 -7.06 -0.72 -16.45
C PHE A 361 -7.55 -0.45 -15.02
N THR A 362 -7.87 0.81 -14.74
CA THR A 362 -8.25 1.27 -13.40
C THR A 362 -9.58 1.99 -13.40
N SER A 363 -10.18 2.19 -12.23
CA SER A 363 -11.40 2.97 -12.08
C SER A 363 -11.08 4.46 -11.94
N HIS A 364 -12.01 5.34 -12.32
CA HIS A 364 -11.86 6.78 -12.14
C HIS A 364 -11.75 7.18 -10.65
N LYS A 365 -12.22 6.36 -9.74
CA LYS A 365 -12.16 6.62 -8.30
C LYS A 365 -10.77 6.36 -7.69
N ALA A 366 -10.02 5.43 -8.29
CA ALA A 366 -8.65 5.08 -7.88
C ALA A 366 -7.58 5.94 -8.59
N ALA A 367 -7.97 6.87 -9.45
CA ALA A 367 -7.13 7.35 -10.53
C ALA A 367 -6.56 8.76 -10.31
N GLY A 368 -6.25 9.17 -9.09
CA GLY A 368 -5.58 10.46 -8.88
C GLY A 368 -4.22 10.60 -9.60
N HIS A 369 -3.70 9.50 -10.13
CA HIS A 369 -2.44 9.41 -10.89
C HIS A 369 -2.63 8.86 -12.31
N ALA A 370 -3.85 8.45 -12.69
CA ALA A 370 -4.13 7.82 -13.98
C ALA A 370 -4.84 8.80 -14.92
N GLU A 371 -4.29 8.93 -16.12
CA GLU A 371 -4.87 9.70 -17.24
C GLU A 371 -5.24 8.74 -18.36
N HIS A 372 -6.54 8.77 -18.73
CA HIS A 372 -7.09 7.88 -19.74
C HIS A 372 -6.33 7.93 -21.06
N MET A 373 -5.92 6.75 -21.57
CA MET A 373 -5.16 6.55 -22.80
C MET A 373 -3.81 7.29 -22.89
N SER A 374 -3.37 7.90 -21.79
CA SER A 374 -2.05 8.51 -21.64
C SER A 374 -1.08 7.58 -20.87
N ASN A 375 -1.42 7.23 -19.63
CA ASN A 375 -0.60 6.36 -18.78
C ASN A 375 -1.36 5.14 -18.23
N ALA A 376 -2.67 5.09 -18.39
CA ALA A 376 -3.54 3.98 -18.02
C ALA A 376 -4.82 4.01 -18.88
N VAL A 377 -5.62 2.95 -18.80
CA VAL A 377 -7.00 2.97 -19.26
C VAL A 377 -7.90 3.19 -18.05
N VAL A 378 -8.56 4.34 -17.99
CA VAL A 378 -9.53 4.66 -16.94
C VAL A 378 -10.90 4.21 -17.40
N LEU A 379 -11.49 3.27 -16.66
CA LEU A 379 -12.82 2.71 -16.95
C LEU A 379 -13.90 3.60 -16.32
N ASP A 380 -14.90 3.96 -17.11
CA ASP A 380 -16.01 4.81 -16.66
C ASP A 380 -17.13 4.00 -16.00
N ASN A 381 -17.48 2.86 -16.61
CA ASN A 381 -18.63 2.04 -16.21
C ASN A 381 -18.22 0.73 -15.51
N TYR A 382 -16.95 0.36 -15.54
CA TYR A 382 -16.39 -0.86 -14.96
C TYR A 382 -17.04 -2.15 -15.52
N THR A 383 -17.56 -2.12 -16.76
CA THR A 383 -18.24 -3.27 -17.36
C THR A 383 -17.28 -4.21 -18.07
N ALA A 384 -17.73 -5.42 -18.33
CA ALA A 384 -16.96 -6.40 -19.09
C ALA A 384 -16.75 -5.95 -20.54
N GLU A 385 -17.76 -5.30 -21.12
CA GLU A 385 -17.76 -4.78 -22.50
C GLU A 385 -16.71 -3.67 -22.64
N GLU A 386 -16.58 -2.82 -21.63
CA GLU A 386 -15.59 -1.73 -21.63
C GLU A 386 -14.16 -2.31 -21.53
N ILE A 387 -13.94 -3.30 -20.65
CA ILE A 387 -12.66 -4.02 -20.56
C ILE A 387 -12.33 -4.69 -21.89
N GLN A 388 -13.29 -5.38 -22.50
CA GLN A 388 -13.13 -6.01 -23.80
C GLN A 388 -12.76 -4.98 -24.87
N PHE A 389 -13.52 -3.90 -24.99
CA PHE A 389 -13.33 -2.86 -25.99
C PHE A 389 -11.91 -2.29 -25.96
N TYR A 390 -11.42 -1.87 -24.79
CA TYR A 390 -10.07 -1.31 -24.69
C TYR A 390 -8.98 -2.36 -24.87
N THR A 391 -9.22 -3.61 -24.50
CA THR A 391 -8.27 -4.70 -24.75
C THR A 391 -8.09 -4.92 -26.25
N GLU A 392 -9.20 -5.00 -27.01
CA GLU A 392 -9.17 -5.14 -28.47
C GLU A 392 -8.55 -3.91 -29.12
N HIS A 393 -8.92 -2.70 -28.67
CA HIS A 393 -8.38 -1.45 -29.19
C HIS A 393 -6.85 -1.39 -29.05
N LEU A 394 -6.31 -1.72 -27.89
CA LEU A 394 -4.86 -1.72 -27.66
C LEU A 394 -4.12 -2.88 -28.35
N ARG A 395 -4.83 -3.96 -28.67
CA ARG A 395 -4.28 -5.05 -29.49
C ARG A 395 -4.10 -4.63 -30.96
N ILE A 396 -5.07 -3.87 -31.49
CA ILE A 396 -5.04 -3.34 -32.85
C ILE A 396 -4.06 -2.16 -32.98
N HIS A 397 -3.83 -1.42 -31.88
CA HIS A 397 -2.96 -0.26 -31.80
C HIS A 397 -1.78 -0.47 -30.86
N PRO A 398 -0.80 -1.33 -31.20
CA PRO A 398 0.33 -1.65 -30.34
C PRO A 398 1.20 -0.41 -30.02
N GLU A 399 1.24 0.58 -30.89
CA GLU A 399 1.93 1.85 -30.68
C GLU A 399 1.37 2.61 -29.47
N LYS A 400 0.04 2.66 -29.30
CA LYS A 400 -0.61 3.28 -28.15
C LYS A 400 -0.29 2.54 -26.86
N ARG A 401 -0.25 1.21 -26.93
CA ARG A 401 0.14 0.38 -25.77
C ARG A 401 1.54 0.70 -25.27
N GLU A 402 2.50 0.88 -26.17
CA GLU A 402 3.88 1.21 -25.78
C GLU A 402 3.99 2.65 -25.23
N ILE A 403 3.22 3.60 -25.75
CA ILE A 403 3.11 4.96 -25.20
C ILE A 403 2.58 4.91 -23.76
N ILE A 404 1.47 4.18 -23.53
CA ILE A 404 0.89 4.02 -22.20
C ILE A 404 1.91 3.42 -21.23
N ARG A 405 2.62 2.36 -21.64
CA ARG A 405 3.65 1.70 -20.82
C ARG A 405 4.78 2.64 -20.39
N ALA A 406 5.29 3.42 -21.33
CA ALA A 406 6.37 4.37 -21.06
C ALA A 406 5.91 5.48 -20.11
N SER A 407 4.74 6.08 -20.38
CA SER A 407 4.16 7.12 -19.54
C SER A 407 3.78 6.62 -18.15
N ALA A 408 3.22 5.39 -18.05
CA ALA A 408 2.90 4.76 -16.79
C ALA A 408 4.12 4.65 -15.87
N ARG A 409 5.23 4.17 -16.39
CA ARG A 409 6.49 4.04 -15.66
C ARG A 409 7.02 5.41 -15.23
N GLN A 410 7.02 6.41 -16.11
CA GLN A 410 7.47 7.76 -15.80
C GLN A 410 6.66 8.40 -14.66
N ILE A 411 5.33 8.21 -14.67
CA ILE A 411 4.48 8.67 -13.58
C ILE A 411 4.80 7.93 -12.28
N ALA A 412 4.89 6.60 -12.32
CA ALA A 412 5.17 5.79 -11.14
C ALA A 412 6.51 6.15 -10.45
N GLU A 413 7.51 6.59 -11.21
CA GLU A 413 8.78 7.09 -10.67
C GLU A 413 8.60 8.26 -9.70
N GLN A 414 7.53 9.05 -9.82
CA GLN A 414 7.24 10.17 -8.92
C GLN A 414 6.65 9.73 -7.57
N TRP A 415 6.24 8.46 -7.46
CA TRP A 415 5.48 7.92 -6.34
C TRP A 415 6.27 6.91 -5.50
N THR A 416 7.60 6.90 -5.58
CA THR A 416 8.42 6.07 -4.69
C THR A 416 8.33 6.54 -3.25
N TRP A 417 8.45 5.63 -2.29
CA TRP A 417 8.43 5.97 -0.86
C TRP A 417 9.43 7.05 -0.49
N GLN A 418 10.62 7.06 -1.11
CA GLN A 418 11.63 8.10 -0.89
C GLN A 418 11.11 9.49 -1.28
N LYS A 419 10.36 9.61 -2.38
CA LYS A 419 9.77 10.88 -2.83
C LYS A 419 8.57 11.28 -1.96
N VAL A 420 7.73 10.31 -1.60
CA VAL A 420 6.59 10.53 -0.69
C VAL A 420 7.05 10.99 0.68
N VAL A 421 8.08 10.34 1.26
CA VAL A 421 8.66 10.75 2.54
C VAL A 421 9.26 12.15 2.45
N LYS A 422 9.96 12.50 1.37
CA LYS A 422 10.44 13.89 1.17
C LYS A 422 9.28 14.90 1.19
N LYS A 423 8.16 14.60 0.53
CA LYS A 423 6.96 15.44 0.57
C LYS A 423 6.38 15.53 1.99
N LEU A 424 6.33 14.43 2.73
CA LEU A 424 5.92 14.40 4.14
C LEU A 424 6.83 15.30 4.98
N LEU A 425 8.15 15.16 4.88
CA LEU A 425 9.13 15.94 5.63
C LEU A 425 9.00 17.45 5.34
N CYS A 426 8.76 17.84 4.08
CA CYS A 426 8.50 19.25 3.71
C CYS A 426 7.24 19.78 4.42
N ASN A 427 6.14 19.04 4.43
CA ASN A 427 4.91 19.46 5.10
C ASN A 427 5.06 19.52 6.63
N LEU A 428 5.76 18.56 7.23
CA LEU A 428 6.09 18.57 8.66
C LEU A 428 6.96 19.77 9.02
N GLY A 429 7.96 20.08 8.20
CA GLY A 429 8.82 21.26 8.39
C GLY A 429 8.04 22.58 8.28
N TYR A 430 7.09 22.67 7.35
CA TYR A 430 6.19 23.81 7.25
C TYR A 430 5.32 23.94 8.52
N GLN A 431 4.73 22.85 8.97
CA GLN A 431 3.89 22.83 10.17
C GLN A 431 4.69 23.18 11.44
N ALA A 432 5.91 22.67 11.58
CA ALA A 432 6.79 23.02 12.70
C ALA A 432 7.05 24.52 12.75
N ARG A 433 7.41 25.14 11.62
CA ARG A 433 7.61 26.59 11.54
C ARG A 433 6.33 27.38 11.85
N ALA A 434 5.17 26.93 11.36
CA ALA A 434 3.87 27.56 11.65
C ALA A 434 3.51 27.51 13.15
N GLN A 435 4.02 26.52 13.87
CA GLN A 435 3.91 26.39 15.33
C GLN A 435 4.99 27.16 16.11
N GLY A 436 5.89 27.87 15.43
CA GLY A 436 6.98 28.60 16.07
C GLY A 436 8.13 27.71 16.56
N ILE A 437 8.20 26.45 16.14
CA ILE A 437 9.31 25.55 16.47
C ILE A 437 10.53 25.97 15.69
N ALA A 438 11.61 26.34 16.40
CA ALA A 438 12.90 26.69 15.79
C ALA A 438 13.53 25.43 15.20
N LEU A 439 13.55 25.32 13.87
CA LEU A 439 14.31 24.33 13.15
C LEU A 439 15.66 24.94 12.73
N PRO A 440 16.79 24.17 12.74
CA PRO A 440 18.05 24.63 12.22
C PRO A 440 17.89 25.18 10.78
N ALA A 441 18.59 26.26 10.44
CA ALA A 441 18.55 26.87 9.12
C ALA A 441 18.94 25.83 8.04
N GLU A 442 18.29 25.86 6.89
CA GLU A 442 18.72 25.11 5.71
C GLU A 442 20.10 25.64 5.28
N GLU A 443 21.15 24.83 5.41
CA GLU A 443 22.36 25.06 4.62
C GLU A 443 21.97 24.83 3.16
N THR A 444 22.06 25.86 2.36
CA THR A 444 21.74 25.84 0.93
C THR A 444 22.60 24.80 0.24
N ILE A 445 21.98 23.68 -0.15
CA ILE A 445 22.61 22.60 -0.96
C ILE A 445 22.92 23.08 -2.40
N GLU A 446 22.82 24.38 -2.68
CA GLU A 446 23.17 24.96 -3.99
C GLU A 446 24.70 25.10 -4.25
N ALA A 447 25.55 24.92 -3.22
CA ALA A 447 26.98 25.09 -3.40
C ALA A 447 27.78 23.83 -3.80
N SER A 448 27.19 22.64 -3.79
CA SER A 448 27.94 21.40 -4.11
C SER A 448 27.71 20.83 -5.51
N GLN A 449 26.79 21.40 -6.30
CA GLN A 449 26.57 20.97 -7.70
C GLN A 449 27.25 21.84 -8.75
N GLN A 450 27.96 22.93 -8.36
CA GLN A 450 28.71 23.79 -9.28
C GLN A 450 30.23 23.52 -9.30
N MET A 451 30.75 22.51 -8.62
CA MET A 451 32.17 22.15 -8.63
C MET A 451 32.47 20.77 -9.27
N SER A 452 31.65 20.32 -10.21
CA SER A 452 31.99 19.18 -11.10
C SER A 452 31.34 19.40 -12.46
N LEU A 453 31.94 20.30 -13.21
CA LEU A 453 31.94 20.37 -14.67
C LEU A 453 33.33 20.06 -15.17
#